data_f0451952e44f1c59a62a8af58c4973b4
#
_entry.id   f0451952e44f1c59a62a8af58c4973b4
#
_cell.length_a   1.000
_cell.length_b   1.000
_cell.length_c   1.000
_cell.angle_alpha   90.00
_cell.angle_beta   90.00
_cell.angle_gamma   90.00
#
_symmetry.space_group_name_H-M   'P 1'
#
loop_
_entity.id
_entity.type
_entity.pdbx_description
1 polymer ?
#
loop_
_entity_poly.entity_id
_entity_poly.type
_entity_poly.pdbx_seq_one_letter_code
_entity_poly.pdbx_strand_id
1 'polypeptide(L)'
;MRLFGVVNASPDSLHTESIVRTPEEAMDRARLLLANGADAIDLGAQGSTDIAEVVEWTVEWNRMEALVPQLARLGVDVSVDTWRPEVAARALAAGATVLNAADGMQQEAMWVVAAEHGVPVVVPFLSGADPRSMTMVEGDPVEAIVGFFEARLATAARFGIRERCILDPGTGFAPPNWPWEQRYHYQKEVYSRLDELRVFGLPLYIALPWRRTDQHDELLELVVRQQPEFGRVHHPERVREIERRLGIGIG
;
A
#
# COMPACT_ATOMS: atom_id res chain seq x y z
N MET A 1 -7.94 3.31 12.87
CA MET A 1 -7.02 3.03 11.73
C MET A 1 -6.69 4.33 11.01
N ARG A 2 -5.43 4.56 10.67
CA ARG A 2 -5.00 5.71 9.86
C ARG A 2 -5.08 5.37 8.36
N LEU A 3 -5.72 6.22 7.55
CA LEU A 3 -6.06 5.90 6.15
C LEU A 3 -5.22 6.68 5.16
N PHE A 4 -4.56 5.95 4.26
CA PHE A 4 -3.84 6.49 3.11
C PHE A 4 -4.75 6.46 1.88
N GLY A 5 -5.21 7.63 1.45
CA GLY A 5 -6.08 7.78 0.29
C GLY A 5 -5.30 7.69 -1.03
N VAL A 6 -5.77 6.88 -1.97
CA VAL A 6 -5.06 6.60 -3.23
C VAL A 6 -5.26 7.70 -4.26
N VAL A 7 -4.14 8.26 -4.72
CA VAL A 7 -4.02 9.11 -5.91
C VAL A 7 -3.14 8.40 -6.92
N ASN A 8 -3.61 8.20 -8.14
CA ASN A 8 -2.93 7.38 -9.12
C ASN A 8 -2.64 8.16 -10.41
N ALA A 9 -1.38 8.44 -10.68
CA ALA A 9 -0.90 9.10 -11.88
C ALA A 9 -0.60 8.12 -13.05
N SER A 10 -0.86 6.81 -12.85
CA SER A 10 -0.80 5.82 -13.94
C SER A 10 -2.11 5.80 -14.72
N PRO A 11 -2.08 5.83 -16.06
CA PRO A 11 -3.29 5.71 -16.87
C PRO A 11 -3.93 4.32 -16.81
N ASP A 12 -3.19 3.30 -16.35
CA ASP A 12 -3.56 1.88 -16.40
C ASP A 12 -4.13 1.36 -15.07
N SER A 13 -4.60 2.24 -14.20
CA SER A 13 -5.21 1.82 -12.93
C SER A 13 -6.53 1.09 -13.13
N LEU A 14 -6.74 0.00 -12.38
CA LEU A 14 -8.03 -0.71 -12.32
C LEU A 14 -9.14 0.14 -11.70
N HIS A 15 -8.78 1.10 -10.85
CA HIS A 15 -9.72 2.02 -10.22
C HIS A 15 -9.67 3.38 -10.94
N THR A 16 -10.48 3.52 -11.99
CA THR A 16 -10.45 4.67 -12.89
C THR A 16 -10.71 6.00 -12.19
N GLU A 17 -11.50 6.02 -11.11
CA GLU A 17 -11.79 7.24 -10.32
C GLU A 17 -10.56 7.75 -9.55
N SER A 18 -9.52 6.93 -9.37
CA SER A 18 -8.27 7.36 -8.72
C SER A 18 -7.25 7.93 -9.70
N ILE A 19 -7.49 7.82 -11.01
CA ILE A 19 -6.58 8.28 -12.05
C ILE A 19 -6.61 9.80 -12.13
N VAL A 20 -5.42 10.40 -12.08
CA VAL A 20 -5.21 11.83 -12.25
C VAL A 20 -4.21 12.07 -13.38
N ARG A 21 -4.44 13.10 -14.20
CA ARG A 21 -3.63 13.42 -15.36
C ARG A 21 -2.91 14.75 -15.23
N THR A 22 -3.39 15.61 -14.33
CA THR A 22 -2.81 16.93 -14.08
C THR A 22 -2.56 17.14 -12.59
N PRO A 23 -1.68 18.06 -12.22
CA PRO A 23 -1.48 18.45 -10.83
C PRO A 23 -2.76 18.96 -10.15
N GLU A 24 -3.62 19.64 -10.87
CA GLU A 24 -4.90 20.15 -10.36
C GLU A 24 -5.83 18.99 -10.00
N GLU A 25 -5.99 18.01 -10.90
CA GLU A 25 -6.78 16.80 -10.66
C GLU A 25 -6.24 16.01 -9.44
N ALA A 26 -4.92 15.92 -9.30
CA ALA A 26 -4.29 15.25 -8.16
C ALA A 26 -4.59 15.97 -6.84
N MET A 27 -4.51 17.29 -6.83
CA MET A 27 -4.83 18.11 -5.66
C MET A 27 -6.32 18.04 -5.29
N ASP A 28 -7.20 18.06 -6.27
CA ASP A 28 -8.65 17.95 -6.04
C ASP A 28 -9.01 16.55 -5.52
N ARG A 29 -8.40 15.50 -6.09
CA ARG A 29 -8.56 14.14 -5.59
C ARG A 29 -8.05 14.00 -4.15
N ALA A 30 -6.87 14.52 -3.85
CA ALA A 30 -6.29 14.48 -2.51
C ALA A 30 -7.20 15.20 -1.49
N ARG A 31 -7.67 16.40 -1.80
CA ARG A 31 -8.60 17.15 -0.95
C ARG A 31 -9.91 16.41 -0.72
N LEU A 32 -10.47 15.77 -1.76
CA LEU A 32 -11.68 14.96 -1.65
C LEU A 32 -11.46 13.76 -0.72
N LEU A 33 -10.34 13.05 -0.85
CA LEU A 33 -10.00 11.92 0.01
C LEU A 33 -9.86 12.36 1.48
N LEU A 34 -9.16 13.46 1.73
CA LEU A 34 -9.01 14.02 3.09
C LEU A 34 -10.36 14.48 3.67
N ALA A 35 -11.19 15.15 2.89
CA ALA A 35 -12.53 15.55 3.31
C ALA A 35 -13.44 14.35 3.64
N ASN A 36 -13.23 13.21 2.98
CA ASN A 36 -13.95 11.97 3.21
C ASN A 36 -13.31 11.08 4.30
N GLY A 37 -12.30 11.58 5.01
CA GLY A 37 -11.73 10.92 6.19
C GLY A 37 -10.43 10.14 5.96
N ALA A 38 -9.72 10.36 4.84
CA ALA A 38 -8.33 9.95 4.75
C ALA A 38 -7.44 10.83 5.65
N ASP A 39 -6.33 10.27 6.15
CA ASP A 39 -5.37 10.98 7.03
C ASP A 39 -4.07 11.27 6.31
N ALA A 40 -3.81 10.62 5.19
CA ALA A 40 -2.60 10.69 4.40
C ALA A 40 -2.92 10.37 2.93
N ILE A 41 -1.96 10.60 2.04
CA ILE A 41 -2.08 10.31 0.61
C ILE A 41 -1.05 9.25 0.20
N ASP A 42 -1.47 8.28 -0.61
CA ASP A 42 -0.60 7.30 -1.26
C ASP A 42 -0.59 7.55 -2.77
N LEU A 43 0.54 8.02 -3.29
CA LEU A 43 0.73 8.40 -4.69
C LEU A 43 1.47 7.30 -5.44
N GLY A 44 0.83 6.74 -6.47
CA GLY A 44 1.44 5.82 -7.43
C GLY A 44 1.42 6.37 -8.86
N ALA A 45 2.38 6.00 -9.69
CA ALA A 45 2.46 6.43 -11.09
C ALA A 45 2.75 5.30 -12.08
N GLN A 46 2.82 4.07 -11.59
CA GLN A 46 2.97 2.84 -12.37
C GLN A 46 1.94 1.82 -11.91
N GLY A 47 1.17 1.28 -12.85
CA GLY A 47 0.23 0.20 -12.54
C GLY A 47 0.96 -1.10 -12.15
N SER A 48 0.49 -1.75 -11.10
CA SER A 48 1.04 -3.01 -10.57
C SER A 48 0.33 -4.26 -11.12
N THR A 49 -0.59 -4.11 -12.07
CA THR A 49 -1.31 -5.22 -12.68
C THR A 49 -0.57 -5.78 -13.88
N ASP A 50 -0.85 -7.03 -14.25
CA ASP A 50 -0.28 -7.71 -15.41
C ASP A 50 -0.63 -7.03 -16.75
N ILE A 51 -1.79 -6.35 -16.81
CA ILE A 51 -2.23 -5.60 -18.00
C ILE A 51 -1.63 -4.20 -18.12
N ALA A 52 -1.02 -3.66 -17.06
CA ALA A 52 -0.42 -2.34 -17.09
C ALA A 52 0.88 -2.34 -17.89
N GLU A 53 1.08 -1.31 -18.70
CA GLU A 53 2.35 -1.11 -19.40
C GLU A 53 3.46 -0.80 -18.40
N VAL A 54 4.58 -1.51 -18.51
CA VAL A 54 5.78 -1.19 -17.74
C VAL A 54 6.54 -0.08 -18.46
N VAL A 55 6.61 1.07 -17.81
CA VAL A 55 7.34 2.22 -18.35
C VAL A 55 8.73 2.31 -17.71
N GLU A 56 9.64 3.06 -18.34
CA GLU A 56 10.93 3.42 -17.76
C GLU A 56 10.74 4.26 -16.48
N TRP A 57 11.68 4.16 -15.53
CA TRP A 57 11.61 4.91 -14.27
C TRP A 57 11.51 6.45 -14.49
N THR A 58 12.09 6.96 -15.57
CA THR A 58 12.00 8.37 -15.93
C THR A 58 10.59 8.77 -16.31
N VAL A 59 9.83 7.91 -16.98
CA VAL A 59 8.43 8.15 -17.32
C VAL A 59 7.57 8.11 -16.07
N GLU A 60 7.80 7.14 -15.18
CA GLU A 60 7.11 7.07 -13.88
C GLU A 60 7.38 8.34 -13.06
N TRP A 61 8.64 8.74 -12.93
CA TRP A 61 9.01 9.96 -12.22
C TRP A 61 8.36 11.21 -12.80
N ASN A 62 8.41 11.38 -14.11
CA ASN A 62 7.80 12.54 -14.79
C ASN A 62 6.30 12.68 -14.51
N ARG A 63 5.59 11.57 -14.23
CA ARG A 63 4.17 11.59 -13.83
C ARG A 63 3.96 12.13 -12.42
N MET A 64 4.95 12.02 -11.52
CA MET A 64 4.85 12.40 -10.10
C MET A 64 5.68 13.62 -9.72
N GLU A 65 6.64 14.02 -10.51
CA GLU A 65 7.59 15.09 -10.20
C GLU A 65 6.92 16.39 -9.73
N ALA A 66 5.87 16.83 -10.45
CA ALA A 66 5.11 18.00 -10.08
C ALA A 66 4.09 17.75 -8.96
N LEU A 67 3.69 16.49 -8.73
CA LEU A 67 2.63 16.13 -7.78
C LEU A 67 3.16 16.04 -6.36
N VAL A 68 4.30 15.36 -6.15
CA VAL A 68 4.86 15.14 -4.80
C VAL A 68 5.03 16.44 -4.02
N PRO A 69 5.70 17.50 -4.55
CA PRO A 69 5.86 18.74 -3.77
C PRO A 69 4.54 19.47 -3.50
N GLN A 70 3.54 19.32 -4.37
CA GLN A 70 2.23 19.94 -4.15
C GLN A 70 1.44 19.19 -3.08
N LEU A 71 1.43 17.85 -3.11
CA LEU A 71 0.78 17.02 -2.08
C LEU A 71 1.44 17.23 -0.70
N ALA A 72 2.76 17.34 -0.65
CA ALA A 72 3.49 17.61 0.59
C ALA A 72 3.07 18.93 1.27
N ARG A 73 2.62 19.94 0.49
CA ARG A 73 2.11 21.21 1.03
C ARG A 73 0.75 21.11 1.71
N LEU A 74 0.05 19.98 1.57
CA LEU A 74 -1.20 19.75 2.30
C LEU A 74 -0.99 19.54 3.81
N GLY A 75 0.26 19.32 4.25
CA GLY A 75 0.60 19.14 5.67
C GLY A 75 0.19 17.77 6.22
N VAL A 76 -0.03 16.78 5.33
CA VAL A 76 -0.28 15.38 5.66
C VAL A 76 0.86 14.52 5.16
N ASP A 77 0.96 13.27 5.67
CA ASP A 77 1.94 12.34 5.12
C ASP A 77 1.62 12.00 3.66
N VAL A 78 2.68 11.92 2.86
CA VAL A 78 2.63 11.50 1.45
C VAL A 78 3.47 10.24 1.31
N SER A 79 2.81 9.13 1.02
CA SER A 79 3.43 7.87 0.65
C SER A 79 3.69 7.83 -0.85
N VAL A 80 4.83 7.31 -1.27
CA VAL A 80 5.13 7.02 -2.66
C VAL A 80 5.09 5.51 -2.89
N ASP A 81 4.17 5.06 -3.78
CA ASP A 81 3.99 3.66 -4.19
C ASP A 81 4.81 3.41 -5.45
N THR A 82 5.96 2.74 -5.29
CA THR A 82 6.87 2.41 -6.39
C THR A 82 7.72 1.18 -6.06
N TRP A 83 8.15 0.45 -7.08
CA TRP A 83 9.15 -0.63 -6.95
C TRP A 83 10.54 -0.25 -7.48
N ARG A 84 10.74 1.06 -7.79
CA ARG A 84 11.99 1.54 -8.38
C ARG A 84 12.75 2.45 -7.43
N PRO A 85 13.99 2.09 -7.06
CA PRO A 85 14.81 2.89 -6.15
C PRO A 85 15.05 4.33 -6.64
N GLU A 86 15.17 4.53 -7.96
CA GLU A 86 15.39 5.86 -8.56
C GLU A 86 14.19 6.78 -8.37
N VAL A 87 12.97 6.24 -8.48
CA VAL A 87 11.72 6.98 -8.25
C VAL A 87 11.55 7.25 -6.76
N ALA A 88 11.76 6.24 -5.92
CA ALA A 88 11.69 6.36 -4.47
C ALA A 88 12.61 7.49 -3.95
N ALA A 89 13.89 7.48 -4.35
CA ALA A 89 14.85 8.49 -3.93
C ALA A 89 14.42 9.90 -4.33
N ARG A 90 13.94 10.10 -5.56
CA ARG A 90 13.48 11.42 -6.05
C ARG A 90 12.21 11.88 -5.33
N ALA A 91 11.26 10.99 -5.12
CA ALA A 91 10.01 11.32 -4.44
C ALA A 91 10.24 11.70 -2.97
N LEU A 92 11.10 10.96 -2.26
CA LEU A 92 11.48 11.29 -0.90
C LEU A 92 12.24 12.63 -0.82
N ALA A 93 13.17 12.88 -1.74
CA ALA A 93 13.85 14.17 -1.83
C ALA A 93 12.89 15.33 -2.17
N ALA A 94 11.79 15.06 -2.89
CA ALA A 94 10.76 16.03 -3.24
C ALA A 94 9.71 16.27 -2.14
N GLY A 95 9.77 15.54 -1.01
CA GLY A 95 8.92 15.77 0.17
C GLY A 95 7.93 14.65 0.49
N ALA A 96 8.02 13.48 -0.16
CA ALA A 96 7.32 12.29 0.32
C ALA A 96 7.88 11.87 1.69
N THR A 97 7.01 11.38 2.58
CA THR A 97 7.35 11.07 3.98
C THR A 97 7.28 9.59 4.31
N VAL A 98 6.72 8.78 3.42
CA VAL A 98 6.61 7.32 3.55
C VAL A 98 6.99 6.66 2.23
N LEU A 99 7.74 5.58 2.28
CA LEU A 99 8.00 4.72 1.13
C LEU A 99 7.06 3.50 1.18
N ASN A 100 6.18 3.36 0.18
CA ASN A 100 5.42 2.14 -0.07
C ASN A 100 6.19 1.33 -1.13
N ALA A 101 7.00 0.37 -0.66
CA ALA A 101 7.96 -0.34 -1.51
C ALA A 101 7.29 -1.52 -2.21
N ALA A 102 6.61 -1.25 -3.33
CA ALA A 102 5.83 -2.24 -4.06
C ALA A 102 6.62 -3.46 -4.58
N ASP A 103 7.95 -3.46 -4.48
CA ASP A 103 8.81 -4.63 -4.74
C ASP A 103 8.92 -5.58 -3.53
N GLY A 104 8.25 -5.30 -2.41
CA GLY A 104 8.41 -6.06 -1.17
C GLY A 104 9.82 -5.95 -0.58
N MET A 105 10.51 -4.84 -0.84
CA MET A 105 11.88 -4.61 -0.41
C MET A 105 12.85 -5.73 -0.84
N GLN A 106 12.69 -6.23 -2.07
CA GLN A 106 13.55 -7.29 -2.61
C GLN A 106 14.86 -6.77 -3.15
N GLN A 107 14.89 -5.50 -3.59
CA GLN A 107 16.10 -4.86 -4.12
C GLN A 107 16.93 -4.22 -3.00
N GLU A 108 18.23 -4.50 -2.95
CA GLU A 108 19.14 -3.90 -1.95
C GLU A 108 19.15 -2.35 -2.04
N ALA A 109 19.08 -1.82 -3.26
CA ALA A 109 19.04 -0.38 -3.49
C ALA A 109 17.84 0.31 -2.81
N MET A 110 16.70 -0.39 -2.67
CA MET A 110 15.53 0.14 -1.97
C MET A 110 15.81 0.30 -0.45
N TRP A 111 16.54 -0.66 0.15
CA TRP A 111 16.97 -0.54 1.55
C TRP A 111 17.92 0.64 1.78
N VAL A 112 18.84 0.86 0.85
CA VAL A 112 19.77 2.00 0.89
C VAL A 112 18.99 3.31 0.86
N VAL A 113 18.07 3.47 -0.10
CA VAL A 113 17.23 4.68 -0.22
C VAL A 113 16.42 4.92 1.06
N ALA A 114 15.78 3.89 1.60
CA ALA A 114 14.99 4.01 2.82
C ALA A 114 15.83 4.41 4.04
N ALA A 115 17.03 3.84 4.17
CA ALA A 115 17.97 4.14 5.26
C ALA A 115 18.51 5.56 5.16
N GLU A 116 18.92 6.01 3.97
CA GLU A 116 19.44 7.36 3.74
C GLU A 116 18.43 8.46 4.05
N HIS A 117 17.15 8.24 3.67
CA HIS A 117 16.08 9.20 3.94
C HIS A 117 15.47 9.07 5.35
N GLY A 118 15.69 7.94 6.03
CA GLY A 118 15.23 7.73 7.41
C GLY A 118 13.70 7.73 7.57
N VAL A 119 12.94 7.35 6.53
CA VAL A 119 11.48 7.35 6.49
C VAL A 119 10.88 6.00 6.90
N PRO A 120 9.61 5.93 7.31
CA PRO A 120 8.85 4.69 7.41
C PRO A 120 8.74 3.99 6.04
N VAL A 121 8.77 2.66 6.07
CA VAL A 121 8.71 1.82 4.85
C VAL A 121 7.62 0.78 4.97
N VAL A 122 6.67 0.81 4.07
CA VAL A 122 5.70 -0.28 3.90
C VAL A 122 6.37 -1.41 3.13
N VAL A 123 6.36 -2.60 3.71
CA VAL A 123 6.96 -3.82 3.18
C VAL A 123 5.84 -4.80 2.83
N PRO A 124 5.33 -4.81 1.58
CA PRO A 124 4.29 -5.74 1.19
C PRO A 124 4.87 -7.15 0.95
N PHE A 125 4.12 -8.16 1.40
CA PHE A 125 4.37 -9.53 1.01
C PHE A 125 4.15 -9.73 -0.48
N LEU A 126 5.11 -10.34 -1.14
CA LEU A 126 5.02 -10.76 -2.53
C LEU A 126 5.44 -12.23 -2.66
N SER A 127 4.59 -13.03 -3.28
CA SER A 127 4.89 -14.43 -3.66
C SER A 127 5.56 -14.55 -5.04
N GLY A 128 6.15 -13.48 -5.54
CA GLY A 128 6.83 -13.39 -6.83
C GLY A 128 7.99 -12.40 -6.79
N ALA A 129 8.66 -12.22 -7.93
CA ALA A 129 9.80 -11.32 -8.04
C ALA A 129 9.39 -9.83 -8.04
N ASP A 130 8.18 -9.54 -8.47
CA ASP A 130 7.58 -8.19 -8.51
C ASP A 130 6.03 -8.29 -8.43
N PRO A 131 5.29 -7.17 -8.26
CA PRO A 131 3.83 -7.18 -8.13
C PRO A 131 3.08 -7.78 -9.33
N ARG A 132 3.71 -7.86 -10.51
CA ARG A 132 3.11 -8.33 -11.76
C ARG A 132 3.38 -9.81 -12.01
N SER A 133 4.39 -10.37 -11.35
CA SER A 133 4.83 -11.77 -11.47
C SER A 133 4.47 -12.61 -10.25
N MET A 134 3.37 -12.28 -9.59
CA MET A 134 2.87 -13.01 -8.43
C MET A 134 2.55 -14.47 -8.79
N THR A 135 2.91 -15.38 -7.90
CA THR A 135 2.57 -16.80 -7.97
C THR A 135 1.56 -17.18 -6.90
N MET A 136 0.91 -18.34 -7.06
CA MET A 136 0.05 -18.87 -6.01
C MET A 136 0.89 -19.24 -4.79
N VAL A 137 0.39 -18.90 -3.61
CA VAL A 137 0.98 -19.36 -2.35
C VAL A 137 0.55 -20.79 -2.12
N GLU A 138 1.51 -21.68 -1.94
CA GLU A 138 1.26 -23.08 -1.59
C GLU A 138 1.26 -23.23 -0.07
N GLY A 139 0.35 -24.04 0.46
CA GLY A 139 0.23 -24.28 1.91
C GLY A 139 -0.50 -23.16 2.66
N ASP A 140 -0.10 -22.92 3.90
CA ASP A 140 -0.69 -21.89 4.76
C ASP A 140 -0.20 -20.49 4.34
N PRO A 141 -1.12 -19.58 3.93
CA PRO A 141 -0.73 -18.27 3.48
C PRO A 141 -0.11 -17.41 4.60
N VAL A 142 -0.53 -17.57 5.83
CA VAL A 142 -0.01 -16.77 6.96
C VAL A 142 1.39 -17.23 7.33
N GLU A 143 1.67 -18.52 7.31
CA GLU A 143 3.04 -19.05 7.49
C GLU A 143 3.99 -18.53 6.40
N ALA A 144 3.54 -18.49 5.14
CA ALA A 144 4.33 -17.93 4.04
C ALA A 144 4.63 -16.43 4.24
N ILE A 145 3.64 -15.65 4.68
CA ILE A 145 3.78 -14.23 5.00
C ILE A 145 4.75 -14.03 6.18
N VAL A 146 4.62 -14.82 7.24
CA VAL A 146 5.52 -14.76 8.41
C VAL A 146 6.96 -15.03 7.99
N GLY A 147 7.22 -16.11 7.26
CA GLY A 147 8.57 -16.43 6.78
C GLY A 147 9.17 -15.34 5.88
N PHE A 148 8.34 -14.71 5.03
CA PHE A 148 8.77 -13.57 4.23
C PHE A 148 9.18 -12.39 5.11
N PHE A 149 8.38 -12.02 6.11
CA PHE A 149 8.70 -10.91 6.99
C PHE A 149 9.93 -11.18 7.85
N GLU A 150 10.13 -12.40 8.36
CA GLU A 150 11.36 -12.77 9.07
C GLU A 150 12.60 -12.46 8.23
N ALA A 151 12.61 -12.87 6.97
CA ALA A 151 13.74 -12.62 6.06
C ALA A 151 13.92 -11.12 5.76
N ARG A 152 12.84 -10.37 5.53
CA ARG A 152 12.90 -8.93 5.26
C ARG A 152 13.34 -8.13 6.48
N LEU A 153 12.85 -8.46 7.66
CA LEU A 153 13.20 -7.78 8.90
C LEU A 153 14.64 -8.07 9.35
N ALA A 154 15.16 -9.27 9.06
CA ALA A 154 16.59 -9.56 9.23
C ALA A 154 17.46 -8.65 8.33
N THR A 155 17.03 -8.41 7.08
CA THR A 155 17.68 -7.46 6.19
C THR A 155 17.54 -6.02 6.70
N ALA A 156 16.33 -5.60 7.07
CA ALA A 156 16.07 -4.26 7.63
C ALA A 156 16.96 -3.93 8.84
N ALA A 157 17.19 -4.93 9.70
CA ALA A 157 18.09 -4.79 10.85
C ALA A 157 19.54 -4.51 10.44
N ARG A 158 20.04 -5.13 9.35
CA ARG A 158 21.38 -4.87 8.80
C ARG A 158 21.53 -3.43 8.28
N PHE A 159 20.43 -2.82 7.78
CA PHE A 159 20.38 -1.42 7.36
C PHE A 159 20.01 -0.45 8.49
N GLY A 160 19.74 -0.94 9.70
CA GLY A 160 19.39 -0.11 10.87
C GLY A 160 18.00 0.52 10.81
N ILE A 161 17.08 -0.04 10.00
CA ILE A 161 15.73 0.54 9.79
C ILE A 161 14.57 -0.41 10.15
N ARG A 162 14.85 -1.50 10.88
CA ARG A 162 13.82 -2.47 11.26
C ARG A 162 12.60 -1.81 11.92
N GLU A 163 12.83 -0.89 12.84
CA GLU A 163 11.76 -0.22 13.59
C GLU A 163 10.98 0.82 12.75
N ARG A 164 11.38 1.04 11.51
CA ARG A 164 10.69 1.89 10.54
C ARG A 164 9.85 1.09 9.56
N CYS A 165 9.92 -0.24 9.59
CA CYS A 165 9.12 -1.11 8.74
C CYS A 165 7.66 -1.13 9.20
N ILE A 166 6.77 -1.12 8.23
CA ILE A 166 5.32 -1.29 8.36
C ILE A 166 4.97 -2.50 7.50
N LEU A 167 4.31 -3.51 8.05
CA LEU A 167 4.10 -4.79 7.40
C LEU A 167 2.77 -4.83 6.66
N ASP A 168 2.79 -5.12 5.35
CA ASP A 168 1.60 -5.34 4.55
C ASP A 168 1.53 -6.82 4.13
N PRO A 169 0.48 -7.60 4.52
CA PRO A 169 0.33 -9.00 4.10
C PRO A 169 0.12 -9.18 2.59
N GLY A 170 0.18 -8.12 1.79
CA GLY A 170 0.18 -8.19 0.34
C GLY A 170 -1.14 -8.61 -0.30
N THR A 171 -2.23 -8.58 0.44
CA THR A 171 -3.56 -9.02 -0.01
C THR A 171 -4.17 -8.17 -1.13
N GLY A 172 -3.60 -6.99 -1.37
CA GLY A 172 -3.94 -6.13 -2.52
C GLY A 172 -3.42 -6.67 -3.85
N PHE A 173 -2.35 -7.46 -3.83
CA PHE A 173 -1.78 -8.12 -5.01
C PHE A 173 -2.46 -9.47 -5.27
N ALA A 174 -2.36 -9.97 -6.50
CA ALA A 174 -2.88 -11.28 -6.85
C ALA A 174 -2.15 -11.83 -8.08
N PRO A 175 -1.93 -13.16 -8.15
CA PRO A 175 -1.49 -13.80 -9.39
C PRO A 175 -2.42 -13.46 -10.56
N PRO A 176 -1.86 -13.33 -11.79
CA PRO A 176 -2.68 -13.18 -12.98
C PRO A 176 -3.73 -14.29 -13.10
N ASN A 177 -4.93 -13.93 -13.51
CA ASN A 177 -6.05 -14.87 -13.73
C ASN A 177 -6.52 -15.66 -12.48
N TRP A 178 -6.18 -15.19 -11.29
CA TRP A 178 -6.66 -15.83 -10.07
C TRP A 178 -8.18 -15.64 -9.92
N PRO A 179 -8.99 -16.74 -9.91
CA PRO A 179 -10.43 -16.64 -9.75
C PRO A 179 -10.81 -15.90 -8.47
N TRP A 180 -11.82 -15.03 -8.57
CA TRP A 180 -12.24 -14.21 -7.42
C TRP A 180 -12.61 -15.04 -6.19
N GLU A 181 -13.29 -16.16 -6.37
CA GLU A 181 -13.68 -17.04 -5.27
C GLU A 181 -12.47 -17.52 -4.45
N GLN A 182 -11.41 -17.96 -5.12
CA GLN A 182 -10.18 -18.39 -4.45
C GLN A 182 -9.48 -17.21 -3.77
N ARG A 183 -9.42 -16.06 -4.46
CA ARG A 183 -8.85 -14.83 -3.89
C ARG A 183 -9.63 -14.35 -2.66
N TYR A 184 -10.96 -14.44 -2.68
CA TYR A 184 -11.80 -14.09 -1.54
C TYR A 184 -11.49 -14.97 -0.32
N HIS A 185 -11.39 -16.30 -0.51
CA HIS A 185 -11.04 -17.21 0.58
C HIS A 185 -9.64 -16.94 1.14
N TYR A 186 -8.66 -16.74 0.27
CA TYR A 186 -7.31 -16.35 0.66
C TYR A 186 -7.30 -15.05 1.49
N GLN A 187 -7.94 -14.00 0.99
CA GLN A 187 -8.02 -12.73 1.70
C GLN A 187 -8.74 -12.88 3.05
N LYS A 188 -9.83 -13.63 3.08
CA LYS A 188 -10.59 -13.89 4.31
C LYS A 188 -9.75 -14.62 5.34
N GLU A 189 -9.01 -15.63 4.93
CA GLU A 189 -8.10 -16.37 5.81
C GLU A 189 -7.02 -15.44 6.38
N VAL A 190 -6.30 -14.71 5.54
CA VAL A 190 -5.26 -13.77 5.99
C VAL A 190 -5.83 -12.72 6.93
N TYR A 191 -6.96 -12.09 6.56
CA TYR A 191 -7.57 -11.04 7.39
C TYR A 191 -8.09 -11.56 8.74
N SER A 192 -8.55 -12.79 8.83
CA SER A 192 -8.99 -13.37 10.10
C SER A 192 -7.84 -13.68 11.06
N ARG A 193 -6.61 -13.71 10.56
CA ARG A 193 -5.39 -14.08 11.30
C ARG A 193 -4.34 -12.97 11.34
N LEU A 194 -4.73 -11.70 11.17
CA LEU A 194 -3.79 -10.57 11.22
C LEU A 194 -3.07 -10.42 12.57
N ASP A 195 -3.66 -10.93 13.64
CA ASP A 195 -3.06 -10.96 14.97
C ASP A 195 -1.79 -11.82 15.03
N GLU A 196 -1.67 -12.87 14.21
CA GLU A 196 -0.45 -13.67 14.10
C GLU A 196 0.74 -12.87 13.57
N LEU A 197 0.50 -11.83 12.74
CA LEU A 197 1.54 -10.94 12.24
C LEU A 197 2.03 -9.92 13.28
N ARG A 198 1.28 -9.71 14.36
CA ARG A 198 1.64 -8.80 15.47
C ARG A 198 2.82 -9.31 16.30
N VAL A 199 3.23 -10.57 16.12
CA VAL A 199 4.44 -11.15 16.75
C VAL A 199 5.70 -10.35 16.46
N PHE A 200 5.76 -9.63 15.34
CA PHE A 200 6.89 -8.80 14.96
C PHE A 200 7.00 -7.48 15.75
N GLY A 201 5.93 -7.08 16.46
CA GLY A 201 5.86 -5.82 17.21
C GLY A 201 5.88 -4.57 16.32
N LEU A 202 5.53 -4.69 15.05
CA LEU A 202 5.50 -3.62 14.05
C LEU A 202 4.07 -3.33 13.57
N PRO A 203 3.80 -2.10 13.10
CA PRO A 203 2.48 -1.74 12.60
C PRO A 203 2.10 -2.53 11.35
N LEU A 204 0.80 -2.78 11.19
CA LEU A 204 0.22 -3.41 10.00
C LEU A 204 -0.39 -2.36 9.07
N TYR A 205 -0.19 -2.55 7.77
CA TYR A 205 -0.75 -1.76 6.67
C TYR A 205 -1.52 -2.68 5.74
N ILE A 206 -2.78 -2.37 5.46
CA ILE A 206 -3.64 -3.24 4.65
C ILE A 206 -4.15 -2.49 3.43
N ALA A 207 -3.92 -3.04 2.24
CA ALA A 207 -4.61 -2.61 1.03
C ALA A 207 -6.10 -3.04 1.12
N LEU A 208 -6.98 -2.07 1.43
CA LEU A 208 -8.37 -2.35 1.78
C LEU A 208 -9.22 -2.73 0.56
N PRO A 209 -10.16 -3.70 0.72
CA PRO A 209 -11.15 -4.02 -0.29
C PRO A 209 -11.95 -2.79 -0.72
N TRP A 210 -12.02 -2.51 -2.03
CA TRP A 210 -12.61 -1.27 -2.54
C TRP A 210 -13.90 -1.47 -3.36
N ARG A 211 -14.11 -2.65 -3.96
CA ARG A 211 -15.30 -2.92 -4.77
C ARG A 211 -16.55 -2.94 -3.89
N ARG A 212 -17.69 -2.66 -4.51
CA ARG A 212 -19.00 -2.64 -3.84
C ARG A 212 -19.75 -3.92 -4.14
N THR A 213 -19.39 -5.00 -3.45
CA THR A 213 -20.08 -6.30 -3.48
C THR A 213 -20.14 -6.84 -2.04
N ASP A 214 -21.07 -7.71 -1.75
CA ASP A 214 -21.27 -8.28 -0.41
C ASP A 214 -19.98 -8.91 0.14
N GLN A 215 -19.24 -9.63 -0.69
CA GLN A 215 -17.97 -10.26 -0.30
C GLN A 215 -16.87 -9.23 0.01
N HIS A 216 -16.78 -8.13 -0.78
CA HIS A 216 -15.81 -7.07 -0.47
C HIS A 216 -16.22 -6.27 0.77
N ASP A 217 -17.51 -6.10 1.01
CA ASP A 217 -18.01 -5.43 2.21
C ASP A 217 -17.75 -6.29 3.46
N GLU A 218 -17.93 -7.62 3.36
CA GLU A 218 -17.57 -8.57 4.41
C GLU A 218 -16.07 -8.52 4.72
N LEU A 219 -15.21 -8.57 3.70
CA LEU A 219 -13.76 -8.50 3.88
C LEU A 219 -13.33 -7.15 4.49
N LEU A 220 -13.94 -6.04 4.05
CA LEU A 220 -13.64 -4.72 4.60
C LEU A 220 -14.02 -4.63 6.08
N GLU A 221 -15.19 -5.12 6.45
CA GLU A 221 -15.61 -5.15 7.85
C GLU A 221 -14.70 -6.05 8.70
N LEU A 222 -14.29 -7.21 8.17
CA LEU A 222 -13.35 -8.11 8.84
C LEU A 222 -12.03 -7.39 9.15
N VAL A 223 -11.45 -6.69 8.17
CA VAL A 223 -10.20 -5.92 8.38
C VAL A 223 -10.40 -4.81 9.43
N VAL A 224 -11.50 -4.06 9.34
CA VAL A 224 -11.77 -2.95 10.30
C VAL A 224 -11.89 -3.50 11.74
N ARG A 225 -12.50 -4.68 11.93
CA ARG A 225 -12.57 -5.34 13.25
C ARG A 225 -11.21 -5.74 13.80
N GLN A 226 -10.25 -6.07 12.96
CA GLN A 226 -8.88 -6.41 13.37
C GLN A 226 -8.04 -5.18 13.75
N GLN A 227 -8.52 -3.97 13.45
CA GLN A 227 -7.90 -2.70 13.82
C GLN A 227 -6.40 -2.61 13.46
N PRO A 228 -6.01 -2.82 12.17
CA PRO A 228 -4.64 -2.53 11.77
C PRO A 228 -4.34 -1.03 11.94
N GLU A 229 -3.07 -0.69 12.11
CA GLU A 229 -2.65 0.69 12.32
C GLU A 229 -2.91 1.55 11.09
N PHE A 230 -2.72 0.97 9.87
CA PHE A 230 -2.82 1.67 8.61
C PHE A 230 -3.69 0.93 7.58
N GLY A 231 -4.36 1.70 6.72
CA GLY A 231 -5.11 1.17 5.58
C GLY A 231 -4.91 2.00 4.33
N ARG A 232 -4.67 1.36 3.18
CA ARG A 232 -4.66 1.99 1.86
C ARG A 232 -6.05 1.90 1.24
N VAL A 233 -6.61 3.04 0.84
CA VAL A 233 -8.06 3.10 0.58
C VAL A 233 -8.41 3.99 -0.62
N HIS A 234 -9.41 3.56 -1.40
CA HIS A 234 -10.02 4.35 -2.47
C HIS A 234 -11.26 5.14 -1.99
N HIS A 235 -11.95 4.64 -0.96
CA HIS A 235 -13.21 5.14 -0.42
C HIS A 235 -13.13 5.25 1.11
N PRO A 236 -12.44 6.27 1.66
CA PRO A 236 -12.25 6.39 3.12
C PRO A 236 -13.56 6.53 3.89
N GLU A 237 -14.59 7.15 3.29
CA GLU A 237 -15.92 7.31 3.88
C GLU A 237 -16.57 5.99 4.31
N ARG A 238 -16.35 4.90 3.54
CA ARG A 238 -16.86 3.57 3.86
C ARG A 238 -16.21 2.97 5.11
N VAL A 239 -14.89 3.16 5.23
CA VAL A 239 -14.16 2.71 6.41
C VAL A 239 -14.64 3.46 7.64
N ARG A 240 -14.76 4.79 7.56
CA ARG A 240 -15.24 5.63 8.66
C ARG A 240 -16.68 5.30 9.07
N GLU A 241 -17.53 4.92 8.11
CA GLU A 241 -18.88 4.44 8.40
C GLU A 241 -18.87 3.12 9.19
N ILE A 242 -18.04 2.15 8.79
CA ILE A 242 -17.89 0.89 9.51
C ILE A 242 -17.31 1.12 10.90
N GLU A 243 -16.26 1.93 11.04
CA GLU A 243 -15.67 2.28 12.35
C GLU A 243 -16.73 2.87 13.30
N ARG A 244 -17.54 3.83 12.82
CA ARG A 244 -18.64 4.42 13.62
C ARG A 244 -19.68 3.38 14.01
N ARG A 245 -20.11 2.51 13.08
CA ARG A 245 -21.09 1.44 13.35
C ARG A 245 -20.59 0.44 14.38
N LEU A 246 -19.29 0.16 14.40
CA LEU A 246 -18.65 -0.77 15.33
C LEU A 246 -18.19 -0.12 16.64
N GLY A 247 -18.33 1.21 16.77
CA GLY A 247 -17.82 1.94 17.95
C GLY A 247 -16.29 1.97 18.03
N ILE A 248 -15.60 1.82 16.91
CA ILE A 248 -14.15 1.84 16.81
C ILE A 248 -13.70 3.24 16.43
N GLY A 249 -12.61 3.75 17.05
CA GLY A 249 -11.97 4.99 16.62
C GLY A 249 -12.68 6.30 17.03
N ILE A 250 -13.60 6.26 17.98
CA ILE A 250 -14.17 7.45 18.60
C ILE A 250 -13.34 7.75 19.86
N GLY A 251 -12.18 8.36 19.65
CA GLY A 251 -11.31 8.85 20.70
C GLY A 251 -10.67 10.15 20.27
#